data_0b21fc9c03ae86db2893fb29e99ed5b6
#
_entry.id   0b21fc9c03ae86db2893fb29e99ed5b6
#
_cell.length_a   1.000
_cell.length_b   1.000
_cell.length_c   1.000
_cell.angle_alpha   90.00
_cell.angle_beta   90.00
_cell.angle_gamma   90.00
#
_symmetry.space_group_name_H-M   'P 1'
#
loop_
_entity.id
_entity.type
_entity.pdbx_description
1 polymer ?
#
loop_
_entity_poly.entity_id
_entity_poly.type
_entity_poly.pdbx_seq_one_letter_code
_entity_poly.pdbx_strand_id
1 'polypeptide(L)'
;MKFLLKSYPFVDSKDIYDARKKNFSVWGPYKSRVIGKKKYHLVHNRANLRRSSLGYLTCTSGIHAESRVPQERYWLILPLKGHVEVEVNGQAFTADTTRAVLQAPWEDLKFRSTPATQTFFYGIDMALVHKSLQEAFRGRCGYILEGPYRNVLKQTLIGFAESLDDWATGAVGTKRLPSFFAHLESAVSACLADGIREWATGGYEGGRIGHMPIMTIRTFI
;
A
#
# COMPACT_ATOMS: atom_id res chain seq x y z
N MET A 1 -15.99 -8.06 -10.60
CA MET A 1 -14.92 -7.32 -9.92
C MET A 1 -14.42 -8.20 -8.79
N LYS A 2 -13.13 -8.60 -8.79
CA LYS A 2 -12.57 -9.45 -7.73
C LYS A 2 -12.22 -8.55 -6.54
N PHE A 3 -12.88 -8.75 -5.40
CA PHE A 3 -12.46 -8.14 -4.13
C PHE A 3 -11.31 -8.97 -3.56
N LEU A 4 -10.28 -8.31 -3.07
CA LEU A 4 -9.13 -8.91 -2.41
C LEU A 4 -9.27 -8.79 -0.89
N LEU A 5 -8.62 -9.66 -0.13
CA LEU A 5 -8.72 -9.73 1.33
C LEU A 5 -10.16 -9.86 1.84
N LYS A 6 -11.00 -10.63 1.14
CA LYS A 6 -12.42 -10.81 1.47
C LYS A 6 -12.63 -11.39 2.87
N SER A 7 -11.72 -12.23 3.29
CA SER A 7 -11.74 -12.88 4.60
C SER A 7 -11.32 -11.94 5.74
N TYR A 8 -10.91 -10.73 5.41
CA TYR A 8 -10.45 -9.72 6.37
C TYR A 8 -11.27 -8.42 6.27
N PRO A 9 -12.61 -8.48 6.40
CA PRO A 9 -13.44 -7.27 6.32
C PRO A 9 -13.10 -6.36 7.51
N PHE A 10 -12.87 -5.08 7.21
CA PHE A 10 -12.54 -4.08 8.22
C PHE A 10 -13.58 -2.94 8.25
N VAL A 11 -13.89 -2.38 7.08
CA VAL A 11 -14.95 -1.39 6.92
C VAL A 11 -15.77 -1.73 5.69
N ASP A 12 -17.09 -1.76 5.84
CA ASP A 12 -18.07 -1.71 4.77
C ASP A 12 -19.11 -0.66 5.17
N SER A 13 -19.13 0.48 4.49
CA SER A 13 -19.97 1.60 4.92
C SER A 13 -20.45 2.45 3.74
N LYS A 14 -21.72 2.85 3.83
CA LYS A 14 -22.37 3.81 2.93
C LYS A 14 -22.42 5.22 3.56
N ASP A 15 -21.87 5.39 4.75
CA ASP A 15 -21.76 6.65 5.47
C ASP A 15 -20.29 7.01 5.69
N ILE A 16 -19.89 8.22 5.29
CA ILE A 16 -18.51 8.68 5.42
C ILE A 16 -18.09 8.89 6.88
N TYR A 17 -19.02 9.24 7.76
CA TYR A 17 -18.72 9.43 9.18
C TYR A 17 -18.49 8.09 9.88
N ASP A 18 -19.33 7.08 9.58
CA ASP A 18 -19.13 5.71 10.05
C ASP A 18 -17.81 5.12 9.54
N ALA A 19 -17.54 5.26 8.23
CA ALA A 19 -16.27 4.82 7.65
C ALA A 19 -15.05 5.49 8.31
N ARG A 20 -15.13 6.81 8.59
CA ARG A 20 -14.07 7.55 9.28
C ARG A 20 -13.86 7.04 10.70
N LYS A 21 -14.93 6.82 11.46
CA LYS A 21 -14.86 6.28 12.83
C LYS A 21 -14.17 4.92 12.87
N LYS A 22 -14.53 4.01 11.96
CA LYS A 22 -13.92 2.68 11.86
C LYS A 22 -12.46 2.72 11.43
N ASN A 23 -12.12 3.61 10.49
CA ASN A 23 -10.73 3.78 10.01
C ASN A 23 -9.83 4.55 10.98
N PHE A 24 -10.36 5.09 12.08
CA PHE A 24 -9.61 5.86 13.07
C PHE A 24 -8.38 5.10 13.62
N SER A 25 -8.52 3.80 13.87
CA SER A 25 -7.41 2.96 14.37
C SER A 25 -6.27 2.76 13.35
N VAL A 26 -6.50 3.07 12.08
CA VAL A 26 -5.50 2.94 11.01
C VAL A 26 -4.79 4.25 10.72
N TRP A 27 -5.58 5.33 10.61
CA TRP A 27 -5.14 6.62 10.09
C TRP A 27 -5.10 7.71 11.17
N GLY A 28 -5.49 7.38 12.42
CA GLY A 28 -5.72 8.39 13.44
C GLY A 28 -6.90 9.31 13.12
N PRO A 29 -7.01 10.45 13.80
CA PRO A 29 -8.04 11.45 13.51
C PRO A 29 -7.76 12.15 12.18
N TYR A 30 -8.77 12.16 11.28
CA TYR A 30 -8.71 12.86 10.00
C TYR A 30 -10.07 13.42 9.62
N LYS A 31 -10.06 14.45 8.78
CA LYS A 31 -11.26 14.99 8.12
C LYS A 31 -11.41 14.32 6.76
N SER A 32 -12.65 14.06 6.36
CA SER A 32 -12.91 13.53 5.02
C SER A 32 -14.19 14.07 4.43
N ARG A 33 -14.23 14.16 3.11
CA ARG A 33 -15.40 14.53 2.33
C ARG A 33 -15.50 13.72 1.06
N VAL A 34 -16.73 13.49 0.62
CA VAL A 34 -17.01 12.82 -0.65
C VAL A 34 -16.78 13.81 -1.81
N ILE A 35 -16.18 13.32 -2.90
CA ILE A 35 -16.00 14.05 -4.13
C ILE A 35 -16.87 13.42 -5.22
N GLY A 36 -17.60 14.27 -5.96
CA GLY A 36 -18.45 13.84 -7.07
C GLY A 36 -19.88 13.50 -6.65
N LYS A 37 -20.69 13.06 -7.64
CA LYS A 37 -22.14 12.87 -7.51
C LYS A 37 -22.57 11.42 -7.22
N LYS A 38 -21.65 10.47 -7.25
CA LYS A 38 -21.96 9.04 -6.99
C LYS A 38 -22.27 8.82 -5.52
N LYS A 39 -23.21 7.91 -5.23
CA LYS A 39 -23.47 7.48 -3.86
C LYS A 39 -22.20 6.90 -3.24
N TYR A 40 -21.91 7.34 -2.03
CA TYR A 40 -20.75 6.86 -1.27
C TYR A 40 -20.96 5.43 -0.85
N HIS A 41 -19.98 4.60 -1.11
CA HIS A 41 -19.84 3.26 -0.54
C HIS A 41 -18.35 2.92 -0.51
N LEU A 42 -17.81 2.76 0.68
CA LEU A 42 -16.42 2.41 0.92
C LEU A 42 -16.34 0.99 1.48
N VAL A 43 -15.51 0.18 0.86
CA VAL A 43 -15.09 -1.13 1.38
C VAL A 43 -13.59 -1.05 1.63
N HIS A 44 -13.17 -1.39 2.84
CA HIS A 44 -11.79 -1.53 3.24
C HIS A 44 -11.61 -2.88 3.91
N ASN A 45 -10.91 -3.79 3.26
CA ASN A 45 -10.49 -5.06 3.81
C ASN A 45 -9.05 -4.91 4.29
N ARG A 46 -8.70 -5.47 5.46
CA ARG A 46 -7.38 -5.27 6.04
C ARG A 46 -6.90 -6.46 6.86
N ALA A 47 -5.77 -7.02 6.47
CA ALA A 47 -5.01 -7.99 7.24
C ALA A 47 -3.89 -7.28 8.03
N ASN A 48 -3.88 -7.45 9.35
CA ASN A 48 -2.78 -7.03 10.20
C ASN A 48 -1.78 -8.18 10.31
N LEU A 49 -0.55 -7.90 9.98
CA LEU A 49 0.58 -8.80 10.10
C LEU A 49 1.40 -8.41 11.33
N ARG A 50 2.51 -9.09 11.58
CA ARG A 50 3.29 -8.86 12.79
C ARG A 50 3.84 -7.42 12.90
N ARG A 51 4.38 -6.88 11.81
CA ARG A 51 5.01 -5.55 11.74
C ARG A 51 4.58 -4.75 10.51
N SER A 52 3.62 -5.27 9.77
CA SER A 52 3.05 -4.60 8.61
C SER A 52 1.54 -4.78 8.57
N SER A 53 0.90 -4.15 7.63
CA SER A 53 -0.51 -4.37 7.34
C SER A 53 -0.76 -4.23 5.86
N LEU A 54 -1.59 -5.12 5.31
CA LEU A 54 -2.06 -5.02 3.94
C LEU A 54 -3.54 -4.66 3.95
N GLY A 55 -3.87 -3.53 3.34
CA GLY A 55 -5.24 -3.07 3.14
C GLY A 55 -5.59 -3.02 1.66
N TYR A 56 -6.81 -3.42 1.33
CA TYR A 56 -7.43 -3.22 0.03
C TYR A 56 -8.65 -2.33 0.21
N LEU A 57 -8.59 -1.14 -0.40
CA LEU A 57 -9.63 -0.14 -0.30
C LEU A 57 -10.26 0.12 -1.66
N THR A 58 -11.58 0.16 -1.70
CA THR A 58 -12.35 0.64 -2.86
C THR A 58 -13.44 1.59 -2.40
N CYS A 59 -13.70 2.62 -3.21
CA CYS A 59 -14.79 3.55 -2.97
C CYS A 59 -15.50 3.89 -4.28
N THR A 60 -16.84 3.90 -4.26
CA THR A 60 -17.64 4.22 -5.44
C THR A 60 -17.58 5.69 -5.84
N SER A 61 -17.41 6.58 -4.87
CA SER A 61 -17.16 8.01 -5.05
C SER A 61 -15.68 8.34 -4.89
N GLY A 62 -15.27 9.54 -5.30
CA GLY A 62 -13.97 10.07 -4.87
C GLY A 62 -14.02 10.46 -3.39
N ILE A 63 -12.86 10.43 -2.75
CA ILE A 63 -12.67 10.85 -1.36
C ILE A 63 -11.58 11.92 -1.33
N HIS A 64 -11.80 12.96 -0.55
CA HIS A 64 -10.74 13.83 -0.07
C HIS A 64 -10.62 13.64 1.45
N ALA A 65 -9.42 13.36 1.92
CA ALA A 65 -9.10 13.20 3.34
C ALA A 65 -7.89 14.06 3.72
N GLU A 66 -7.90 14.60 4.93
CA GLU A 66 -6.81 15.40 5.49
C GLU A 66 -6.54 14.96 6.92
N SER A 67 -5.28 14.70 7.23
CA SER A 67 -4.80 14.39 8.58
C SER A 67 -3.59 15.26 8.91
N ARG A 68 -3.51 15.70 10.17
CA ARG A 68 -2.35 16.40 10.74
C ARG A 68 -1.80 15.64 11.93
N VAL A 69 -1.86 14.33 11.88
CA VAL A 69 -1.42 13.47 12.96
C VAL A 69 -0.18 12.73 12.52
N PRO A 70 0.92 12.81 13.31
CA PRO A 70 2.13 12.07 13.01
C PRO A 70 1.84 10.58 12.81
N GLN A 71 2.46 9.99 11.82
CA GLN A 71 2.40 8.56 11.54
C GLN A 71 3.80 7.98 11.61
N GLU A 72 3.93 6.82 12.26
CA GLU A 72 5.22 6.14 12.44
C GLU A 72 5.43 5.00 11.45
N ARG A 73 4.72 5.03 10.30
CA ARG A 73 4.77 3.99 9.28
C ARG A 73 5.09 4.56 7.92
N TYR A 74 5.84 3.77 7.16
CA TYR A 74 5.91 3.96 5.71
C TYR A 74 4.66 3.37 5.07
N TRP A 75 4.14 4.06 4.06
CA TRP A 75 2.96 3.59 3.34
C TRP A 75 3.26 3.47 1.85
N LEU A 76 3.12 2.26 1.33
CA LEU A 76 3.05 2.03 -0.10
C LEU A 76 1.59 2.15 -0.54
N ILE A 77 1.33 3.07 -1.47
CA ILE A 77 0.03 3.33 -2.08
C ILE A 77 0.10 2.85 -3.51
N LEU A 78 -0.62 1.79 -3.84
CA LEU A 78 -0.56 1.12 -5.13
C LEU A 78 -1.97 0.97 -5.71
N PRO A 79 -2.42 1.91 -6.58
CA PRO A 79 -3.71 1.80 -7.23
C PRO A 79 -3.73 0.64 -8.24
N LEU A 80 -4.79 -0.17 -8.18
CA LEU A 80 -5.11 -1.20 -9.17
C LEU A 80 -6.07 -0.65 -10.23
N LYS A 81 -6.84 0.39 -9.87
CA LYS A 81 -7.77 1.10 -10.73
C LYS A 81 -7.94 2.53 -10.24
N GLY A 82 -8.10 3.48 -11.18
CA GLY A 82 -8.21 4.90 -10.86
C GLY A 82 -6.86 5.51 -10.52
N HIS A 83 -6.89 6.67 -9.88
CA HIS A 83 -5.68 7.32 -9.38
C HIS A 83 -5.90 7.96 -8.01
N VAL A 84 -4.80 8.23 -7.33
CA VAL A 84 -4.73 8.82 -6.00
C VAL A 84 -3.69 9.94 -6.04
N GLU A 85 -4.08 11.12 -5.61
CA GLU A 85 -3.18 12.23 -5.31
C GLU A 85 -2.89 12.23 -3.82
N VAL A 86 -1.64 12.33 -3.45
CA VAL A 86 -1.17 12.35 -2.06
C VAL A 86 -0.27 13.57 -1.89
N GLU A 87 -0.56 14.42 -0.92
CA GLU A 87 0.33 15.49 -0.50
C GLU A 87 0.80 15.21 0.92
N VAL A 88 2.10 15.12 1.11
CA VAL A 88 2.75 14.80 2.39
C VAL A 88 3.69 15.96 2.71
N ASN A 89 3.45 16.63 3.83
CA ASN A 89 4.27 17.79 4.27
C ASN A 89 4.50 18.82 3.14
N GLY A 90 3.44 19.09 2.34
CA GLY A 90 3.48 20.03 1.22
C GLY A 90 4.04 19.50 -0.10
N GLN A 91 4.58 18.28 -0.13
CA GLN A 91 5.05 17.64 -1.35
C GLN A 91 3.98 16.75 -1.97
N ALA A 92 3.62 17.00 -3.24
CA ALA A 92 2.56 16.27 -3.95
C ALA A 92 3.10 15.10 -4.78
N PHE A 93 2.37 13.99 -4.75
CA PHE A 93 2.65 12.77 -5.51
C PHE A 93 1.36 12.27 -6.15
N THR A 94 1.47 11.62 -7.30
CA THR A 94 0.34 10.94 -7.94
C THR A 94 0.66 9.47 -8.15
N ALA A 95 -0.22 8.61 -7.62
CA ALA A 95 -0.21 7.18 -7.88
C ALA A 95 -1.36 6.81 -8.83
N ASP A 96 -1.11 5.88 -9.75
CA ASP A 96 -2.09 5.37 -10.71
C ASP A 96 -1.82 3.90 -11.06
N THR A 97 -2.44 3.40 -12.13
CA THR A 97 -2.23 2.00 -12.56
C THR A 97 -0.82 1.69 -13.06
N THR A 98 0.03 2.70 -13.25
CA THR A 98 1.42 2.58 -13.72
C THR A 98 2.43 3.03 -12.67
N ARG A 99 2.01 3.84 -11.70
CA ARG A 99 2.85 4.43 -10.65
C ARG A 99 2.30 4.11 -9.28
N ALA A 100 3.16 3.67 -8.37
CA ALA A 100 2.88 3.59 -6.95
C ALA A 100 3.63 4.70 -6.21
N VAL A 101 3.14 5.09 -5.05
CA VAL A 101 3.81 6.03 -4.15
C VAL A 101 4.22 5.29 -2.89
N LEU A 102 5.49 5.36 -2.55
CA LEU A 102 5.99 5.01 -1.23
C LEU A 102 6.27 6.30 -0.47
N GLN A 103 5.51 6.54 0.60
CA GLN A 103 5.64 7.72 1.43
C GLN A 103 6.32 7.40 2.75
N ALA A 104 7.14 8.35 3.23
CA ALA A 104 7.72 8.36 4.56
C ALA A 104 6.62 8.61 5.61
N PRO A 105 6.89 8.38 6.90
CA PRO A 105 6.07 8.86 7.99
C PRO A 105 5.77 10.35 7.82
N TRP A 106 4.52 10.74 8.11
CA TRP A 106 4.08 12.13 7.88
C TRP A 106 3.56 12.80 9.15
N GLU A 107 3.56 14.12 9.13
CA GLU A 107 2.87 14.98 10.10
C GLU A 107 1.65 15.66 9.47
N ASP A 108 1.67 15.93 8.16
CA ASP A 108 0.57 16.50 7.40
C ASP A 108 0.34 15.69 6.12
N LEU A 109 -0.87 15.18 5.94
CA LEU A 109 -1.26 14.37 4.79
C LEU A 109 -2.56 14.89 4.20
N LYS A 110 -2.58 15.10 2.88
CA LYS A 110 -3.80 15.21 2.09
C LYS A 110 -3.86 14.07 1.08
N PHE A 111 -5.01 13.45 1.02
CA PHE A 111 -5.29 12.31 0.15
C PHE A 111 -6.52 12.59 -0.69
N ARG A 112 -6.43 12.37 -2.00
CA ARG A 112 -7.56 12.52 -2.90
C ARG A 112 -7.61 11.36 -3.88
N SER A 113 -8.75 10.67 -3.94
CA SER A 113 -8.95 9.58 -4.89
C SER A 113 -10.02 9.92 -5.92
N THR A 114 -9.91 9.31 -7.10
CA THR A 114 -10.99 9.35 -8.10
C THR A 114 -12.12 8.38 -7.76
N PRO A 115 -13.32 8.58 -8.35
CA PRO A 115 -14.40 7.61 -8.21
C PRO A 115 -14.02 6.21 -8.72
N ALA A 116 -14.51 5.19 -8.05
CA ALA A 116 -14.28 3.77 -8.34
C ALA A 116 -12.79 3.36 -8.29
N THR A 117 -11.98 4.11 -7.55
CA THR A 117 -10.58 3.75 -7.25
C THR A 117 -10.52 2.47 -6.44
N GLN A 118 -9.54 1.63 -6.76
CA GLN A 118 -9.16 0.41 -6.05
C GLN A 118 -7.68 0.50 -5.74
N THR A 119 -7.32 0.41 -4.48
CA THR A 119 -5.94 0.68 -4.04
C THR A 119 -5.52 -0.29 -2.97
N PHE A 120 -4.30 -0.83 -3.11
CA PHE A 120 -3.59 -1.40 -1.99
C PHE A 120 -2.92 -0.31 -1.16
N PHE A 121 -3.01 -0.48 0.15
CA PHE A 121 -2.22 0.23 1.15
C PHE A 121 -1.40 -0.80 1.91
N TYR A 122 -0.08 -0.75 1.76
CA TYR A 122 0.80 -1.59 2.55
C TYR A 122 1.56 -0.72 3.54
N GLY A 123 1.21 -0.88 4.83
CA GLY A 123 1.82 -0.14 5.92
C GLY A 123 2.99 -0.92 6.52
N ILE A 124 4.16 -0.30 6.61
CA ILE A 124 5.40 -0.92 7.10
C ILE A 124 5.85 -0.18 8.37
N ASP A 125 6.03 -0.92 9.46
CA ASP A 125 6.60 -0.39 10.70
C ASP A 125 8.02 0.13 10.45
N MET A 126 8.35 1.30 10.98
CA MET A 126 9.69 1.88 10.87
C MET A 126 10.80 0.94 11.34
N ALA A 127 10.52 0.08 12.32
CA ALA A 127 11.48 -0.90 12.84
C ALA A 127 11.83 -2.02 11.84
N LEU A 128 10.99 -2.23 10.80
CA LEU A 128 11.29 -3.16 9.69
C LEU A 128 12.10 -2.50 8.57
N VAL A 129 12.07 -1.18 8.52
CA VAL A 129 12.71 -0.44 7.45
C VAL A 129 14.21 -0.40 7.70
N HIS A 130 14.96 -1.05 6.82
CA HIS A 130 16.41 -1.07 6.90
C HIS A 130 17.00 0.35 6.92
N LYS A 131 18.13 0.52 7.64
CA LYS A 131 18.81 1.82 7.78
C LYS A 131 19.05 2.52 6.43
N SER A 132 19.38 1.77 5.38
CA SER A 132 19.56 2.29 4.01
C SER A 132 18.30 2.94 3.45
N LEU A 133 17.10 2.41 3.76
CA LEU A 133 15.84 3.01 3.33
C LEU A 133 15.57 4.30 4.11
N GLN A 134 15.86 4.31 5.40
CA GLN A 134 15.75 5.52 6.24
C GLN A 134 16.69 6.63 5.71
N GLU A 135 17.91 6.26 5.32
CA GLU A 135 18.88 7.20 4.73
C GLU A 135 18.40 7.73 3.37
N ALA A 136 17.79 6.90 2.54
CA ALA A 136 17.23 7.32 1.26
C ALA A 136 16.10 8.36 1.42
N PHE A 137 15.32 8.27 2.51
CA PHE A 137 14.25 9.24 2.81
C PHE A 137 14.73 10.55 3.47
N ARG A 138 16.03 10.75 3.71
CA ARG A 138 16.52 12.00 4.29
C ARG A 138 16.11 13.21 3.44
N GLY A 139 15.30 14.09 4.03
CA GLY A 139 14.80 15.29 3.36
C GLY A 139 13.74 15.05 2.27
N ARG A 140 13.19 13.85 2.19
CA ARG A 140 12.14 13.49 1.23
C ARG A 140 10.95 12.90 1.92
N CYS A 141 9.74 13.28 1.48
CA CYS A 141 8.49 12.77 2.02
C CYS A 141 7.96 11.53 1.29
N GLY A 142 8.52 11.19 0.14
CA GLY A 142 8.06 10.04 -0.64
C GLY A 142 8.85 9.79 -1.91
N TYR A 143 8.52 8.67 -2.55
CA TYR A 143 9.05 8.23 -3.84
C TYR A 143 7.94 7.74 -4.75
N ILE A 144 8.10 7.95 -6.04
CA ILE A 144 7.29 7.31 -7.08
C ILE A 144 8.01 6.04 -7.52
N LEU A 145 7.28 4.94 -7.50
CA LEU A 145 7.75 3.64 -8.00
C LEU A 145 6.98 3.30 -9.28
N GLU A 146 7.70 3.08 -10.36
CA GLU A 146 7.14 2.80 -11.67
C GLU A 146 7.87 1.65 -12.38
N GLY A 147 7.42 1.29 -13.59
CA GLY A 147 8.06 0.28 -14.41
C GLY A 147 8.05 -1.13 -13.79
N PRO A 148 9.16 -1.90 -13.95
CA PRO A 148 9.25 -3.28 -13.47
C PRO A 148 9.02 -3.44 -11.97
N TYR A 149 9.57 -2.58 -11.15
CA TYR A 149 9.43 -2.63 -9.69
C TYR A 149 7.99 -2.51 -9.22
N ARG A 150 7.26 -1.55 -9.77
CA ARG A 150 5.83 -1.39 -9.50
C ARG A 150 5.04 -2.63 -9.88
N ASN A 151 5.38 -3.27 -11.01
CA ASN A 151 4.69 -4.47 -11.48
C ASN A 151 5.01 -5.69 -10.59
N VAL A 152 6.25 -5.87 -10.17
CA VAL A 152 6.64 -6.93 -9.22
C VAL A 152 5.89 -6.74 -7.91
N LEU A 153 5.91 -5.55 -7.33
CA LEU A 153 5.18 -5.26 -6.10
C LEU A 153 3.68 -5.51 -6.23
N LYS A 154 3.07 -5.12 -7.35
CA LYS A 154 1.66 -5.38 -7.64
C LYS A 154 1.36 -6.88 -7.61
N GLN A 155 2.12 -7.68 -8.34
CA GLN A 155 1.89 -9.13 -8.41
C GLN A 155 2.13 -9.79 -7.06
N THR A 156 3.18 -9.39 -6.35
CA THR A 156 3.49 -9.89 -5.01
C THR A 156 2.35 -9.59 -4.03
N LEU A 157 1.83 -8.36 -4.00
CA LEU A 157 0.75 -7.99 -3.09
C LEU A 157 -0.59 -8.65 -3.46
N ILE A 158 -0.88 -8.85 -4.76
CA ILE A 158 -2.07 -9.59 -5.20
C ILE A 158 -1.97 -11.05 -4.76
N GLY A 159 -0.88 -11.73 -5.08
CA GLY A 159 -0.66 -13.13 -4.69
C GLY A 159 -0.70 -13.31 -3.17
N PHE A 160 -0.19 -12.33 -2.44
CA PHE A 160 -0.26 -12.34 -0.99
C PHE A 160 -1.69 -12.19 -0.45
N ALA A 161 -2.45 -11.24 -0.98
CA ALA A 161 -3.85 -11.07 -0.59
C ALA A 161 -4.70 -12.32 -0.89
N GLU A 162 -4.45 -12.97 -2.02
CA GLU A 162 -5.09 -14.24 -2.39
C GLU A 162 -4.71 -15.36 -1.42
N SER A 163 -3.43 -15.52 -1.11
CA SER A 163 -2.95 -16.52 -0.14
C SER A 163 -3.52 -16.32 1.26
N LEU A 164 -3.70 -15.06 1.68
CA LEU A 164 -4.37 -14.73 2.94
C LEU A 164 -5.85 -15.15 2.91
N ASP A 165 -6.56 -14.87 1.82
CA ASP A 165 -7.98 -15.27 1.66
C ASP A 165 -8.12 -16.79 1.65
N ASP A 166 -7.26 -17.51 0.94
CA ASP A 166 -7.26 -18.99 0.86
C ASP A 166 -6.95 -19.62 2.23
N TRP A 167 -6.04 -19.02 2.96
CA TRP A 167 -5.74 -19.48 4.32
C TRP A 167 -6.91 -19.30 5.28
N ALA A 168 -7.52 -18.12 5.30
CA ALA A 168 -8.65 -17.85 6.19
C ALA A 168 -9.84 -18.76 5.92
N THR A 169 -9.98 -19.26 4.69
CA THR A 169 -11.02 -20.24 4.32
C THR A 169 -10.65 -21.69 4.60
N GLY A 170 -9.44 -21.96 5.12
CA GLY A 170 -8.95 -23.31 5.42
C GLY A 170 -8.46 -24.09 4.20
N ALA A 171 -8.37 -23.47 3.03
CA ALA A 171 -7.90 -24.10 1.78
C ALA A 171 -6.42 -24.52 1.86
N VAL A 172 -5.64 -23.93 2.77
CA VAL A 172 -4.22 -24.23 2.99
C VAL A 172 -3.99 -24.62 4.46
N GLY A 173 -3.26 -25.73 4.70
CA GLY A 173 -3.00 -26.24 6.05
C GLY A 173 -2.26 -25.24 6.94
N THR A 174 -2.72 -25.11 8.18
CA THR A 174 -2.45 -23.99 9.11
C THR A 174 -1.06 -23.96 9.75
N LYS A 175 -0.21 -25.00 9.62
CA LYS A 175 0.99 -25.17 10.47
C LYS A 175 2.24 -24.38 10.06
N ARG A 176 2.28 -23.77 8.86
CA ARG A 176 3.52 -23.12 8.34
C ARG A 176 3.43 -21.61 8.13
N LEU A 177 2.37 -20.99 8.55
CA LEU A 177 2.01 -19.62 8.15
C LEU A 177 2.79 -18.48 8.82
N PRO A 178 3.11 -18.49 10.12
CA PRO A 178 3.85 -17.38 10.73
C PRO A 178 5.21 -17.14 10.09
N SER A 179 5.90 -18.21 9.67
CA SER A 179 7.19 -18.08 8.97
C SER A 179 7.03 -17.59 7.53
N PHE A 180 6.00 -18.02 6.81
CA PHE A 180 5.70 -17.56 5.47
C PHE A 180 5.43 -16.04 5.44
N PHE A 181 4.62 -15.53 6.37
CA PHE A 181 4.35 -14.09 6.47
C PHE A 181 5.57 -13.28 6.83
N ALA A 182 6.42 -13.78 7.73
CA ALA A 182 7.69 -13.12 8.06
C ALA A 182 8.64 -13.05 6.85
N HIS A 183 8.72 -14.11 6.05
CA HIS A 183 9.51 -14.11 4.81
C HIS A 183 8.96 -13.15 3.77
N LEU A 184 7.64 -13.07 3.64
CA LEU A 184 7.01 -12.17 2.69
C LEU A 184 7.17 -10.70 3.10
N GLU A 185 6.98 -10.38 4.39
CA GLU A 185 7.28 -9.04 4.93
C GLU A 185 8.72 -8.64 4.61
N SER A 186 9.67 -9.57 4.79
CA SER A 186 11.08 -9.36 4.47
C SER A 186 11.31 -9.18 2.97
N ALA A 187 10.66 -9.99 2.13
CA ALA A 187 10.79 -9.91 0.67
C ALA A 187 10.23 -8.59 0.12
N VAL A 188 9.06 -8.15 0.58
CA VAL A 188 8.48 -6.85 0.17
C VAL A 188 9.38 -5.70 0.64
N SER A 189 9.89 -5.76 1.86
CA SER A 189 10.79 -4.73 2.40
C SER A 189 12.11 -4.67 1.63
N ALA A 190 12.66 -5.81 1.23
CA ALA A 190 13.86 -5.88 0.39
C ALA A 190 13.61 -5.32 -1.01
N CYS A 191 12.51 -5.71 -1.67
CA CYS A 191 12.11 -5.16 -2.97
C CYS A 191 11.97 -3.63 -2.95
N LEU A 192 11.38 -3.10 -1.88
CA LEU A 192 11.24 -1.66 -1.71
C LEU A 192 12.60 -0.98 -1.52
N ALA A 193 13.48 -1.57 -0.69
CA ALA A 193 14.83 -1.03 -0.46
C ALA A 193 15.67 -1.02 -1.73
N ASP A 194 15.60 -2.09 -2.53
CA ASP A 194 16.35 -2.21 -3.80
C ASP A 194 15.82 -1.24 -4.85
N GLY A 195 14.50 -1.15 -5.02
CA GLY A 195 13.88 -0.20 -5.95
C GLY A 195 14.24 1.26 -5.65
N ILE A 196 14.29 1.63 -4.37
CA ILE A 196 14.69 2.98 -3.96
C ILE A 196 16.19 3.21 -4.16
N ARG A 197 17.03 2.21 -3.89
CA ARG A 197 18.48 2.32 -4.05
C ARG A 197 18.84 2.57 -5.51
N GLU A 198 18.28 1.81 -6.46
CA GLU A 198 18.51 2.04 -7.90
C GLU A 198 18.06 3.42 -8.35
N TRP A 199 16.91 3.88 -7.85
CA TRP A 199 16.42 5.21 -8.15
C TRP A 199 17.35 6.30 -7.55
N ALA A 200 17.81 6.13 -6.32
CA ALA A 200 18.70 7.10 -5.63
C ALA A 200 20.10 7.19 -6.26
N THR A 201 20.57 6.13 -6.91
CA THR A 201 21.90 6.09 -7.58
C THR A 201 21.87 6.58 -9.03
N GLY A 202 20.73 7.11 -9.51
CA GLY A 202 20.63 7.65 -10.87
C GLY A 202 20.60 6.60 -11.98
N GLY A 203 20.38 5.32 -11.62
CA GLY A 203 20.29 4.21 -12.58
C GLY A 203 19.10 4.29 -13.55
N TYR A 204 18.29 5.32 -13.46
CA TYR A 204 17.15 5.59 -14.35
C TYR A 204 17.45 6.72 -15.34
N GLU A 205 18.60 6.69 -16.01
CA GLU A 205 18.75 7.38 -17.29
C GLU A 205 18.13 6.50 -18.37
N GLY A 206 17.05 6.98 -18.94
CA GLY A 206 16.28 6.46 -20.06
C GLY A 206 16.80 5.19 -20.76
N GLY A 207 16.26 4.02 -20.44
CA GLY A 207 16.13 2.95 -21.42
C GLY A 207 17.16 1.84 -21.47
N ARG A 208 17.85 1.47 -20.38
CA ARG A 208 18.55 0.17 -20.33
C ARG A 208 18.12 -0.63 -19.11
N ILE A 209 17.36 -1.68 -19.37
CA ILE A 209 16.97 -2.72 -18.40
C ILE A 209 18.25 -3.49 -18.05
N GLY A 210 18.91 -3.17 -16.93
CA GLY A 210 19.86 -4.07 -16.31
C GLY A 210 19.13 -5.35 -15.89
N HIS A 211 19.71 -6.53 -16.17
CA HIS A 211 19.16 -7.82 -15.79
C HIS A 211 18.84 -7.85 -14.30
N MET A 212 17.56 -7.79 -13.95
CA MET A 212 17.12 -8.15 -12.60
C MET A 212 17.42 -9.64 -12.37
N PRO A 213 18.00 -10.03 -11.24
CA PRO A 213 17.92 -11.42 -10.82
C PRO A 213 16.43 -11.70 -10.60
N ILE A 214 15.86 -12.54 -11.46
CA ILE A 214 14.52 -13.10 -11.27
C ILE A 214 14.64 -13.93 -10.00
N MET A 215 14.19 -13.38 -8.85
CA MET A 215 13.91 -14.21 -7.69
C MET A 215 12.76 -15.13 -8.08
N THR A 216 13.12 -16.30 -8.60
CA THR A 216 12.20 -17.40 -8.78
C THR A 216 11.71 -17.76 -7.37
N ILE A 217 10.51 -17.29 -7.02
CA ILE A 217 9.78 -17.83 -5.87
C ILE A 217 9.49 -19.28 -6.27
N ARG A 218 10.42 -20.20 -5.95
CA ARG A 218 10.13 -21.62 -6.03
C ARG A 218 8.98 -21.87 -5.09
N THR A 219 7.86 -22.24 -5.67
CA THR A 219 6.69 -22.77 -4.97
C THR A 219 7.18 -23.92 -4.09
N PHE A 220 7.29 -23.65 -2.80
CA PHE A 220 7.46 -24.73 -1.83
C PHE A 220 6.08 -25.33 -1.62
N ILE A 221 5.81 -26.41 -2.38
CA ILE A 221 4.71 -27.35 -2.12
C ILE A 221 5.01 -28.14 -0.85
#